data_6a1b797e9e21534a22d266dd730b23ec
#
_entry.id   6a1b797e9e21534a22d266dd730b23ec
#
_cell.length_a   1.000
_cell.length_b   1.000
_cell.length_c   1.000
_cell.angle_alpha   90.00
_cell.angle_beta   90.00
_cell.angle_gamma   90.00
#
_symmetry.space_group_name_H-M   'P 1'
#
loop_
_entity.id
_entity.type
_entity.pdbx_description
1 polymer ?
#
loop_
_entity_poly.entity_id
_entity_poly.type
_entity_poly.pdbx_seq_one_letter_code
_entity_poly.pdbx_strand_id
1 'polypeptide(L)'
;MSSNPAPFSGTLASQSNIVSGEHQHYFFGATNTFTINTGETLVAYVYLDPANLPSEVMVQWKDFSNGWEHRAYWGANNISFGVAGTNSRRFIGPLPPAGQWVRLEVAASLVGLDGQTLNGMAFTLFDGRATWDHAGKATP
;
A
#
# COMPACT_ATOMS: atom_id res chain seq x y z
N MET A 1 -11.19 12.66 -3.78
CA MET A 1 -10.47 13.03 -2.55
C MET A 1 -11.43 13.33 -1.46
N SER A 2 -11.12 12.97 -0.25
CA SER A 2 -12.03 13.13 0.89
C SER A 2 -11.30 13.73 2.07
N SER A 3 -12.00 14.59 2.81
CA SER A 3 -11.51 15.12 4.08
C SER A 3 -12.13 14.39 5.28
N ASN A 4 -12.89 13.35 5.06
CA ASN A 4 -13.46 12.53 6.13
C ASN A 4 -13.07 11.06 5.90
N PRO A 5 -12.11 10.50 6.66
CA PRO A 5 -11.43 11.12 7.80
C PRO A 5 -10.51 12.25 7.38
N ALA A 6 -10.08 13.05 8.34
CA ALA A 6 -9.11 14.11 8.07
C ALA A 6 -7.80 13.52 7.55
N PRO A 7 -7.12 14.15 6.58
CA PRO A 7 -5.85 13.65 6.08
C PRO A 7 -4.78 13.62 7.17
N PHE A 8 -3.90 12.64 7.08
CA PHE A 8 -2.75 12.56 7.98
C PHE A 8 -1.78 13.72 7.73
N SER A 9 -1.52 14.03 6.48
CA SER A 9 -0.69 15.18 6.09
C SER A 9 -1.29 15.82 4.85
N GLY A 10 -1.06 17.12 4.68
CA GLY A 10 -1.68 17.88 3.60
C GLY A 10 -3.15 18.17 3.88
N THR A 11 -3.91 18.51 2.84
CA THR A 11 -5.30 18.92 2.98
C THR A 11 -6.31 17.86 2.54
N LEU A 12 -5.87 16.89 1.72
CA LEU A 12 -6.74 15.85 1.18
C LEU A 12 -6.04 14.50 1.20
N ALA A 13 -6.82 13.46 1.44
CA ALA A 13 -6.38 12.08 1.38
C ALA A 13 -7.17 11.32 0.32
N SER A 14 -6.61 10.22 -0.17
CA SER A 14 -7.29 9.35 -1.14
C SER A 14 -8.14 8.32 -0.40
N GLN A 15 -9.43 8.30 -0.65
CA GLN A 15 -10.35 7.36 -0.01
C GLN A 15 -10.97 6.45 -1.05
N SER A 16 -10.99 5.14 -0.76
CA SER A 16 -11.65 4.15 -1.60
C SER A 16 -13.17 4.24 -1.46
N ASN A 17 -13.89 3.70 -2.44
CA ASN A 17 -15.32 3.47 -2.32
C ASN A 17 -15.57 2.27 -1.40
N ILE A 18 -16.77 2.16 -0.87
CA ILE A 18 -17.19 0.94 -0.16
C ILE A 18 -17.60 -0.06 -1.23
N VAL A 19 -16.83 -1.14 -1.34
CA VAL A 19 -17.05 -2.17 -2.35
C VAL A 19 -16.84 -3.53 -1.71
N SER A 20 -17.70 -4.47 -2.08
CA SER A 20 -17.51 -5.88 -1.70
C SER A 20 -16.49 -6.52 -2.63
N GLY A 21 -15.60 -7.32 -2.07
CA GLY A 21 -14.55 -7.98 -2.82
C GLY A 21 -13.31 -7.13 -3.02
N GLU A 22 -12.50 -7.54 -3.97
CA GLU A 22 -11.24 -6.88 -4.27
C GLU A 22 -11.47 -5.59 -5.04
N HIS A 23 -10.85 -4.51 -4.61
CA HIS A 23 -10.85 -3.26 -5.36
C HIS A 23 -9.58 -2.48 -5.06
N GLN A 24 -9.16 -1.65 -6.03
CA GLN A 24 -7.89 -0.96 -5.91
C GLN A 24 -7.93 0.42 -6.54
N HIS A 25 -7.02 1.24 -6.08
CA HIS A 25 -6.73 2.56 -6.59
C HIS A 25 -5.23 2.60 -6.89
N TYR A 26 -4.86 2.93 -8.12
CA TYR A 26 -3.45 2.95 -8.50
C TYR A 26 -3.13 4.16 -9.37
N PHE A 27 -1.84 4.48 -9.42
CA PHE A 27 -1.33 5.55 -10.26
C PHE A 27 0.07 5.21 -10.73
N PHE A 28 0.40 5.67 -11.91
CA PHE A 28 1.77 5.61 -12.41
C PHE A 28 2.27 7.01 -12.60
N GLY A 29 3.53 7.20 -12.32
CA GLY A 29 4.14 8.48 -12.53
C GLY A 29 5.34 8.33 -13.45
N ALA A 30 5.16 8.41 -14.74
CA ALA A 30 6.30 8.41 -15.63
C ALA A 30 7.24 9.57 -15.32
N THR A 31 6.71 10.64 -14.75
CA THR A 31 7.48 11.83 -14.37
C THR A 31 7.85 11.85 -12.90
N ASN A 32 7.23 10.99 -12.08
CA ASN A 32 7.44 10.96 -10.62
C ASN A 32 8.02 9.62 -10.21
N THR A 33 9.28 9.41 -10.59
CA THR A 33 9.99 8.19 -10.19
C THR A 33 10.84 8.48 -8.97
N PHE A 34 11.12 7.43 -8.18
CA PHE A 34 12.11 7.55 -7.13
C PHE A 34 12.83 6.22 -6.93
N THR A 35 14.11 6.32 -6.58
CA THR A 35 14.99 5.18 -6.43
C THR A 35 15.03 4.75 -4.97
N ILE A 36 14.90 3.45 -4.76
CA ILE A 36 15.01 2.83 -3.44
C ILE A 36 16.46 2.38 -3.26
N ASN A 37 17.13 2.92 -2.26
CA ASN A 37 18.48 2.50 -1.93
C ASN A 37 18.44 1.29 -1.00
N THR A 38 19.52 0.52 -0.99
CA THR A 38 19.63 -0.66 -0.12
C THR A 38 19.43 -0.26 1.34
N GLY A 39 18.60 -1.01 2.06
CA GLY A 39 18.32 -0.78 3.48
C GLY A 39 17.18 0.21 3.74
N GLU A 40 16.59 0.79 2.71
CA GLU A 40 15.46 1.70 2.90
C GLU A 40 14.16 0.97 3.17
N THR A 41 13.21 1.69 3.77
CA THR A 41 11.89 1.17 4.15
C THR A 41 10.82 1.88 3.33
N LEU A 42 9.90 1.11 2.79
CA LEU A 42 8.72 1.64 2.08
C LEU A 42 7.67 1.99 3.12
N VAL A 43 6.98 3.11 2.91
CA VAL A 43 6.06 3.69 3.89
C VAL A 43 4.76 4.08 3.22
N ALA A 44 3.64 3.82 3.87
CA ALA A 44 2.34 4.34 3.49
C ALA A 44 1.50 4.51 4.75
N TYR A 45 0.64 5.53 4.77
CA TYR A 45 -0.29 5.74 5.88
C TYR A 45 -1.69 5.34 5.44
N VAL A 46 -2.39 4.63 6.31
CA VAL A 46 -3.73 4.14 6.03
C VAL A 46 -4.66 4.41 7.22
N TYR A 47 -5.91 4.72 6.89
CA TYR A 47 -6.99 4.83 7.87
C TYR A 47 -8.08 3.86 7.43
N LEU A 48 -8.37 2.86 8.27
CA LEU A 48 -9.41 1.89 8.00
C LEU A 48 -10.73 2.36 8.59
N ASP A 49 -11.78 2.34 7.77
CA ASP A 49 -13.12 2.77 8.19
C ASP A 49 -13.70 1.74 9.18
N PRO A 50 -13.92 2.12 10.45
CA PRO A 50 -14.42 1.17 11.45
C PRO A 50 -15.85 0.70 11.17
N ALA A 51 -16.62 1.45 10.38
CA ALA A 51 -17.98 1.06 9.98
C ALA A 51 -17.98 0.15 8.76
N ASN A 52 -16.88 0.11 7.99
CA ASN A 52 -16.75 -0.69 6.77
C ASN A 52 -15.32 -1.25 6.71
N LEU A 53 -15.02 -2.14 7.63
CA LEU A 53 -13.67 -2.67 7.80
C LEU A 53 -13.31 -3.62 6.67
N PRO A 54 -12.19 -3.39 5.95
CA PRO A 54 -11.70 -4.37 5.00
C PRO A 54 -11.14 -5.61 5.71
N SER A 55 -11.09 -6.73 5.02
CA SER A 55 -10.47 -7.95 5.54
C SER A 55 -8.99 -8.03 5.22
N GLU A 56 -8.56 -7.28 4.21
CA GLU A 56 -7.15 -7.26 3.77
C GLU A 56 -6.83 -5.90 3.15
N VAL A 57 -5.63 -5.41 3.40
CA VAL A 57 -5.08 -4.27 2.68
C VAL A 57 -3.74 -4.66 2.08
N MET A 58 -3.46 -4.14 0.89
CA MET A 58 -2.25 -4.47 0.14
C MET A 58 -1.69 -3.21 -0.50
N VAL A 59 -0.38 -3.07 -0.47
CA VAL A 59 0.32 -2.03 -1.23
C VAL A 59 1.13 -2.73 -2.31
N GLN A 60 1.05 -2.21 -3.51
CA GLN A 60 1.79 -2.70 -4.67
C GLN A 60 2.70 -1.61 -5.19
N TRP A 61 3.87 -2.01 -5.64
CA TRP A 61 4.85 -1.08 -6.23
C TRP A 61 5.24 -1.59 -7.61
N LYS A 62 5.42 -0.65 -8.53
CA LYS A 62 5.81 -0.97 -9.91
C LYS A 62 7.22 -0.42 -10.16
N ASP A 63 8.09 -1.27 -10.69
CA ASP A 63 9.42 -0.85 -11.15
C ASP A 63 9.54 -1.06 -12.67
N PHE A 64 10.68 -0.68 -13.23
CA PHE A 64 10.92 -0.81 -14.67
C PHE A 64 11.31 -2.21 -15.09
N SER A 65 11.80 -3.03 -14.18
CA SER A 65 12.33 -4.37 -14.51
C SER A 65 11.28 -5.47 -14.38
N ASN A 66 10.49 -5.45 -13.29
CA ASN A 66 9.58 -6.54 -12.96
C ASN A 66 8.11 -6.11 -12.90
N GLY A 67 7.82 -4.85 -13.23
CA GLY A 67 6.44 -4.35 -13.22
C GLY A 67 5.84 -4.35 -11.82
N TRP A 68 4.65 -4.91 -11.69
CA TRP A 68 3.88 -4.92 -10.44
C TRP A 68 4.19 -6.10 -9.51
N GLU A 69 5.28 -6.83 -9.73
CA GLU A 69 5.58 -8.04 -8.94
C GLU A 69 6.23 -7.77 -7.58
N HIS A 70 5.79 -6.68 -6.92
CA HIS A 70 6.25 -6.26 -5.60
C HIS A 70 5.03 -5.89 -4.76
N ARG A 71 4.63 -6.77 -3.84
CA ARG A 71 3.40 -6.58 -3.06
C ARG A 71 3.59 -6.99 -1.62
N ALA A 72 3.02 -6.19 -0.71
CA ALA A 72 2.95 -6.50 0.71
C ALA A 72 1.49 -6.38 1.17
N TYR A 73 1.06 -7.28 2.05
CA TYR A 73 -0.31 -7.25 2.52
C TYR A 73 -0.42 -7.51 4.02
N TRP A 74 -1.51 -7.02 4.57
CA TRP A 74 -1.86 -7.14 5.98
C TRP A 74 -3.28 -7.70 6.07
N GLY A 75 -3.51 -8.59 7.06
CA GLY A 75 -4.82 -9.18 7.26
C GLY A 75 -4.97 -10.52 6.57
N ALA A 76 -6.15 -10.76 5.98
CA ALA A 76 -6.45 -12.00 5.30
C ALA A 76 -5.71 -12.12 3.96
N ASN A 77 -5.68 -13.30 3.38
CA ASN A 77 -5.03 -13.57 2.10
C ASN A 77 -6.10 -13.84 1.03
N ASN A 78 -6.90 -12.83 0.73
CA ASN A 78 -8.00 -12.91 -0.23
C ASN A 78 -7.64 -12.33 -1.60
N ILE A 79 -6.69 -11.40 -1.66
CA ILE A 79 -6.26 -10.77 -2.89
C ILE A 79 -5.28 -11.71 -3.60
N SER A 80 -5.60 -12.10 -4.82
CA SER A 80 -4.91 -13.18 -5.52
C SER A 80 -3.74 -12.75 -6.39
N PHE A 81 -3.32 -11.49 -6.33
CA PHE A 81 -2.19 -10.99 -7.12
C PHE A 81 -0.87 -11.57 -6.62
N GLY A 82 -0.07 -12.13 -7.53
CA GLY A 82 1.24 -12.67 -7.20
C GLY A 82 1.18 -14.04 -6.55
N VAL A 83 2.29 -14.43 -5.95
CA VAL A 83 2.44 -15.74 -5.29
C VAL A 83 2.76 -15.53 -3.82
N ALA A 84 1.94 -16.10 -2.95
CA ALA A 84 2.10 -15.95 -1.51
C ALA A 84 3.46 -16.46 -1.04
N GLY A 85 4.09 -15.71 -0.14
CA GLY A 85 5.40 -16.06 0.40
C GLY A 85 6.58 -15.62 -0.46
N THR A 86 6.32 -14.88 -1.54
CA THR A 86 7.37 -14.32 -2.40
C THR A 86 7.29 -12.80 -2.42
N ASN A 87 8.26 -12.16 -3.08
CA ASN A 87 8.25 -10.70 -3.24
C ASN A 87 6.97 -10.18 -3.88
N SER A 88 6.31 -11.00 -4.69
CA SER A 88 5.10 -10.60 -5.39
C SER A 88 3.84 -10.65 -4.52
N ARG A 89 3.89 -11.26 -3.34
CA ARG A 89 2.79 -11.24 -2.36
C ARG A 89 3.32 -11.63 -0.98
N ARG A 90 3.84 -10.65 -0.27
CA ARG A 90 4.50 -10.86 1.02
C ARG A 90 3.56 -10.49 2.17
N PHE A 91 3.29 -11.44 3.07
CA PHE A 91 2.53 -11.17 4.28
C PHE A 91 3.38 -10.40 5.28
N ILE A 92 2.83 -9.31 5.81
CA ILE A 92 3.56 -8.46 6.76
C ILE A 92 3.03 -8.65 8.18
N GLY A 93 1.71 -8.68 8.37
CA GLY A 93 1.15 -8.81 9.71
C GLY A 93 -0.36 -8.70 9.73
N PRO A 94 -0.95 -8.61 10.92
CA PRO A 94 -2.39 -8.47 11.05
C PRO A 94 -2.86 -7.13 10.48
N LEU A 95 -4.17 -7.06 10.21
CA LEU A 95 -4.79 -5.82 9.76
C LEU A 95 -4.52 -4.72 10.78
N PRO A 96 -4.12 -3.51 10.33
CA PRO A 96 -3.91 -2.42 11.29
C PRO A 96 -5.20 -2.02 11.99
N PRO A 97 -5.12 -1.42 13.18
CA PRO A 97 -6.32 -1.00 13.90
C PRO A 97 -7.12 0.04 13.13
N ALA A 98 -8.44 -0.09 13.16
CA ALA A 98 -9.34 0.83 12.47
C ALA A 98 -9.57 2.11 13.28
N GLY A 99 -10.08 3.14 12.61
CA GLY A 99 -10.47 4.38 13.26
C GLY A 99 -9.32 5.30 13.61
N GLN A 100 -8.13 5.03 13.11
CA GLN A 100 -6.96 5.88 13.32
C GLN A 100 -6.00 5.74 12.16
N TRP A 101 -5.15 6.74 11.98
CA TRP A 101 -4.08 6.66 10.99
C TRP A 101 -2.99 5.73 11.48
N VAL A 102 -2.56 4.81 10.62
CA VAL A 102 -1.50 3.86 10.93
C VAL A 102 -0.42 3.95 9.86
N ARG A 103 0.82 4.05 10.28
CA ARG A 103 1.97 3.99 9.38
C ARG A 103 2.30 2.54 9.08
N LEU A 104 2.19 2.16 7.81
CA LEU A 104 2.62 0.86 7.33
C LEU A 104 4.07 0.95 6.87
N GLU A 105 4.88 0.01 7.29
CA GLU A 105 6.30 -0.02 6.93
C GLU A 105 6.67 -1.37 6.39
N VAL A 106 7.41 -1.38 5.28
CA VAL A 106 7.90 -2.60 4.63
C VAL A 106 9.35 -2.39 4.27
N ALA A 107 10.25 -3.20 4.81
CA ALA A 107 11.63 -3.18 4.34
C ALA A 107 11.64 -3.50 2.85
N ALA A 108 12.28 -2.66 2.05
CA ALA A 108 12.25 -2.80 0.59
C ALA A 108 12.77 -4.17 0.14
N SER A 109 13.72 -4.74 0.87
CA SER A 109 14.27 -6.07 0.58
C SER A 109 13.23 -7.18 0.66
N LEU A 110 12.18 -7.00 1.48
CA LEU A 110 11.13 -8.02 1.64
C LEU A 110 10.28 -8.19 0.39
N VAL A 111 10.25 -7.17 -0.47
CA VAL A 111 9.48 -7.20 -1.72
C VAL A 111 10.37 -7.05 -2.95
N GLY A 112 11.68 -7.16 -2.77
CA GLY A 112 12.64 -7.18 -3.87
C GLY A 112 12.90 -5.82 -4.51
N LEU A 113 12.82 -4.74 -3.73
CA LEU A 113 12.94 -3.38 -4.26
C LEU A 113 14.24 -2.66 -3.90
N ASP A 114 15.16 -3.31 -3.21
CA ASP A 114 16.47 -2.72 -2.96
C ASP A 114 17.16 -2.39 -4.29
N GLY A 115 17.58 -1.13 -4.45
CA GLY A 115 18.27 -0.68 -5.64
C GLY A 115 17.39 -0.46 -6.87
N GLN A 116 16.07 -0.56 -6.73
CA GLN A 116 15.16 -0.40 -7.86
C GLN A 116 14.59 1.02 -7.92
N THR A 117 14.16 1.41 -9.11
CA THR A 117 13.49 2.70 -9.32
C THR A 117 12.02 2.44 -9.56
N LEU A 118 11.18 3.06 -8.73
CA LEU A 118 9.73 2.90 -8.80
C LEU A 118 9.11 3.91 -9.74
N ASN A 119 8.09 3.49 -10.47
CA ASN A 119 7.29 4.37 -11.33
C ASN A 119 5.78 4.17 -11.15
N GLY A 120 5.37 3.51 -10.07
CA GLY A 120 3.94 3.35 -9.77
C GLY A 120 3.70 2.72 -8.42
N MET A 121 2.51 2.98 -7.89
CA MET A 121 2.01 2.38 -6.65
C MET A 121 0.52 2.08 -6.81
N ALA A 122 0.06 1.06 -6.10
CA ALA A 122 -1.36 0.76 -6.00
C ALA A 122 -1.73 0.46 -4.56
N PHE A 123 -2.88 0.96 -4.15
CA PHE A 123 -3.48 0.67 -2.86
C PHE A 123 -4.68 -0.23 -3.10
N THR A 124 -4.62 -1.44 -2.60
CA THR A 124 -5.61 -2.49 -2.86
C THR A 124 -6.19 -2.96 -1.55
N LEU A 125 -7.49 -3.23 -1.54
CA LEU A 125 -8.14 -3.79 -0.35
C LEU A 125 -9.20 -4.80 -0.78
N PHE A 126 -9.59 -5.63 0.17
CA PHE A 126 -10.65 -6.62 -0.02
C PHE A 126 -11.78 -6.27 0.93
N ASP A 127 -12.95 -5.97 0.39
CA ASP A 127 -14.11 -5.43 1.09
C ASP A 127 -13.83 -4.05 1.72
N GLY A 128 -14.85 -3.40 2.24
CA GLY A 128 -14.72 -2.25 3.12
C GLY A 128 -14.25 -0.96 2.47
N ARG A 129 -13.67 -0.12 3.29
CA ARG A 129 -13.16 1.20 2.87
C ARG A 129 -11.87 1.53 3.62
N ALA A 130 -10.94 2.14 2.90
CA ALA A 130 -9.71 2.68 3.48
C ALA A 130 -9.41 4.04 2.89
N THR A 131 -8.70 4.85 3.64
CA THR A 131 -8.17 6.14 3.18
C THR A 131 -6.66 6.06 3.28
N TRP A 132 -5.98 6.51 2.23
CA TRP A 132 -4.53 6.42 2.12
C TRP A 132 -3.91 7.81 1.99
N ASP A 133 -2.72 7.98 2.55
CA ASP A 133 -2.00 9.24 2.46
C ASP A 133 -0.50 9.00 2.62
N HIS A 134 0.29 9.95 2.16
CA HIS A 134 1.71 10.09 2.41
C HIS A 134 2.50 8.79 2.20
N ALA A 135 2.48 8.29 0.96
CA ALA A 135 3.27 7.12 0.58
C ALA A 135 4.67 7.56 0.14
N GLY A 136 5.68 6.74 0.46
CA GLY A 136 7.05 7.05 0.09
C GLY A 136 8.04 6.05 0.66
N LYS A 137 9.22 6.54 1.02
CA LYS A 137 10.27 5.72 1.61
C LYS A 137 10.92 6.47 2.76
N ALA A 138 11.55 5.69 3.64
CA ALA A 138 12.35 6.22 4.76
C ALA A 138 13.75 5.64 4.69
N THR A 139 14.75 6.46 5.00
CA THR A 139 16.14 6.01 5.10
C THR A 139 16.36 5.26 6.40
N PRO A 140 17.36 4.41 6.44
CA PRO A 140 17.70 3.67 7.67
C PRO A 140 18.05 4.56 8.83
#